data_eb3ff176c21f9c6325093cd694b1b082
#
_entry.id   eb3ff176c21f9c6325093cd694b1b082
#
_cell.length_a   1.000
_cell.length_b   1.000
_cell.length_c   1.000
_cell.angle_alpha   90.00
_cell.angle_beta   90.00
_cell.angle_gamma   90.00
#
_symmetry.space_group_name_H-M   'P 1'
#
loop_
_entity.id
_entity.type
_entity.pdbx_description
1 polymer ?
#
loop_
_entity_poly.entity_id
_entity_poly.type
_entity_poly.pdbx_seq_one_letter_code
_entity_poly.pdbx_strand_id
1 'polypeptide(L)'
;MGIASKSFELIKSGFQAGRDLEQMSGDISRWMGAASDVDNAEKQAKNPGVFDKVFGSESIETVALQAYAAKKKLEEQRYELKMFLNLTHGPQAYDELLQMEGQIRKDRQKRVYAQQKLRQQIGDGIAIFVLVFLLFGGLGLLGWLWLANE
;
A
#
# COMPACT_ATOMS: atom_id res chain seq x y z
N MET A 1 3.53 9.10 16.54
CA MET A 1 4.15 7.76 16.44
C MET A 1 3.45 6.99 15.33
N GLY A 2 4.22 6.44 14.37
CA GLY A 2 3.65 5.70 13.25
C GLY A 2 3.10 4.33 13.68
N ILE A 3 2.20 3.76 12.87
CA ILE A 3 1.57 2.45 13.09
C ILE A 3 2.63 1.35 13.31
N ALA A 4 3.73 1.37 12.54
CA ALA A 4 4.84 0.44 12.69
C ALA A 4 5.43 0.42 14.12
N SER A 5 5.69 1.59 14.71
CA SER A 5 6.25 1.67 16.06
C SER A 5 5.28 1.16 17.13
N LYS A 6 3.99 1.50 16.99
CA LYS A 6 2.97 1.06 17.94
C LYS A 6 2.78 -0.46 17.92
N SER A 7 2.69 -1.04 16.72
CA SER A 7 2.57 -2.49 16.57
C SER A 7 3.82 -3.22 17.05
N PHE A 8 5.00 -2.65 16.84
CA PHE A 8 6.25 -3.22 17.34
C PHE A 8 6.33 -3.26 18.87
N GLU A 9 5.91 -2.19 19.56
CA GLU A 9 5.84 -2.17 21.01
C GLU A 9 4.87 -3.23 21.57
N LEU A 10 3.75 -3.49 20.88
CA LEU A 10 2.83 -4.56 21.24
C LEU A 10 3.47 -5.94 21.08
N ILE A 11 4.25 -6.16 20.02
CA ILE A 11 5.01 -7.40 19.81
C ILE A 11 6.03 -7.56 20.92
N LYS A 12 6.81 -6.52 21.23
CA LYS A 12 7.83 -6.54 22.27
C LYS A 12 7.24 -6.85 23.66
N SER A 13 6.15 -6.18 24.02
CA SER A 13 5.46 -6.46 25.29
C SER A 13 4.83 -7.85 25.30
N GLY A 14 4.37 -8.38 24.17
CA GLY A 14 3.90 -9.75 24.04
C GLY A 14 4.99 -10.77 24.35
N PHE A 15 6.19 -10.61 23.78
CA PHE A 15 7.34 -11.48 24.11
C PHE A 15 7.74 -11.39 25.58
N GLN A 16 7.75 -10.18 26.14
CA GLN A 16 8.05 -10.01 27.58
C GLN A 16 7.01 -10.69 28.48
N ALA A 17 5.77 -10.76 28.04
CA ALA A 17 4.68 -11.47 28.73
C ALA A 17 4.66 -12.98 28.45
N GLY A 18 5.62 -13.52 27.69
CA GLY A 18 5.69 -14.95 27.32
C GLY A 18 4.60 -15.40 26.35
N ARG A 19 4.07 -14.50 25.52
CA ARG A 19 3.06 -14.84 24.51
C ARG A 19 3.72 -15.51 23.30
N ASP A 20 3.03 -16.50 22.72
CA ASP A 20 3.47 -17.19 21.52
C ASP A 20 3.27 -16.34 20.26
N LEU A 21 4.00 -16.67 19.19
CA LEU A 21 3.89 -16.00 17.88
C LEU A 21 2.46 -16.04 17.33
N GLU A 22 1.74 -17.14 17.54
CA GLU A 22 0.37 -17.29 17.08
C GLU A 22 -0.56 -16.28 17.76
N GLN A 23 -0.42 -16.06 19.06
CA GLN A 23 -1.17 -15.07 19.84
C GLN A 23 -0.84 -13.62 19.43
N MET A 24 0.34 -13.39 18.88
CA MET A 24 0.81 -12.08 18.42
C MET A 24 0.67 -11.89 16.91
N SER A 25 0.11 -12.87 16.19
CA SER A 25 0.03 -12.87 14.73
C SER A 25 -0.65 -11.61 14.17
N GLY A 26 -1.67 -11.08 14.84
CA GLY A 26 -2.34 -9.85 14.46
C GLY A 26 -1.45 -8.60 14.57
N ASP A 27 -0.63 -8.51 15.61
CA ASP A 27 0.29 -7.39 15.83
C ASP A 27 1.48 -7.48 14.86
N ILE A 28 1.99 -8.68 14.64
CA ILE A 28 3.04 -8.97 13.66
C ILE A 28 2.56 -8.60 12.25
N SER A 29 1.35 -9.01 11.87
CA SER A 29 0.78 -8.69 10.56
C SER A 29 0.59 -7.18 10.35
N ARG A 30 0.16 -6.44 11.37
CA ARG A 30 0.06 -4.98 11.33
C ARG A 30 1.42 -4.31 11.19
N TRP A 31 2.41 -4.79 11.93
CA TRP A 31 3.77 -4.29 11.83
C TRP A 31 4.35 -4.54 10.43
N MET A 32 4.23 -5.75 9.89
CA MET A 32 4.67 -6.09 8.54
C MET A 32 4.00 -5.23 7.48
N GLY A 33 2.70 -4.96 7.66
CA GLY A 33 1.95 -4.07 6.80
C GLY A 33 2.53 -2.66 6.78
N ALA A 34 2.77 -2.09 7.96
CA ALA A 34 3.35 -0.76 8.10
C ALA A 34 4.81 -0.71 7.62
N ALA A 35 5.58 -1.80 7.81
CA ALA A 35 6.93 -1.94 7.27
C ALA A 35 6.93 -1.89 5.73
N SER A 36 6.00 -2.60 5.10
CA SER A 36 5.82 -2.55 3.64
C SER A 36 5.44 -1.16 3.14
N ASP A 37 4.66 -0.41 3.90
CA ASP A 37 4.28 0.96 3.55
C ASP A 37 5.48 1.91 3.60
N VAL A 38 6.38 1.76 4.58
CA VAL A 38 7.65 2.52 4.67
C VAL A 38 8.57 2.20 3.50
N ASP A 39 8.74 0.91 3.16
CA ASP A 39 9.55 0.50 2.01
C ASP A 39 8.99 1.05 0.67
N ASN A 40 7.67 1.13 0.55
CA ASN A 40 7.02 1.71 -0.64
C ASN A 40 7.17 3.24 -0.68
N ALA A 41 7.05 3.92 0.45
CA ALA A 41 7.24 5.37 0.55
C ALA A 41 8.69 5.75 0.17
N GLU A 42 9.68 4.98 0.61
CA GLU A 42 11.08 5.21 0.21
C GLU A 42 11.29 5.05 -1.30
N LYS A 43 10.70 4.00 -1.90
CA LYS A 43 10.78 3.79 -3.35
C LYS A 43 10.13 4.92 -4.14
N GLN A 44 9.01 5.44 -3.65
CA GLN A 44 8.32 6.58 -4.27
C GLN A 44 9.13 7.87 -4.11
N ALA A 45 9.73 8.11 -2.94
CA ALA A 45 10.59 9.27 -2.72
C ALA A 45 11.82 9.31 -3.63
N LYS A 46 12.30 8.15 -4.08
CA LYS A 46 13.39 8.04 -5.06
C LYS A 46 12.95 8.27 -6.51
N ASN A 47 11.65 8.44 -6.79
CA ASN A 47 11.09 8.59 -8.12
C ASN A 47 10.42 9.99 -8.28
N PRO A 48 11.17 11.02 -8.74
CA PRO A 48 10.72 12.42 -8.69
C PRO A 48 9.43 12.69 -9.48
N GLY A 49 9.15 11.93 -10.53
CA GLY A 49 7.94 12.12 -11.35
C GLY A 49 6.62 11.67 -10.67
N VAL A 50 6.70 10.86 -9.61
CA VAL A 50 5.53 10.43 -8.83
C VAL A 50 5.37 11.29 -7.58
N PHE A 51 6.47 11.87 -7.12
CA PHE A 51 6.57 12.65 -5.90
C PHE A 51 5.71 13.92 -5.93
N ASP A 52 5.82 14.70 -7.00
CA ASP A 52 5.06 15.95 -7.20
C ASP A 52 3.53 15.75 -7.16
N LYS A 53 3.07 14.57 -7.59
CA LYS A 53 1.64 14.23 -7.63
C LYS A 53 1.06 13.80 -6.27
N VAL A 54 1.92 13.33 -5.37
CA VAL A 54 1.48 12.70 -4.10
C VAL A 54 1.67 13.63 -2.90
N PHE A 55 2.75 14.41 -2.87
CA PHE A 55 3.18 15.17 -1.69
C PHE A 55 3.04 16.69 -1.79
N GLY A 56 2.64 17.22 -2.94
CA GLY A 56 2.35 18.64 -3.10
C GLY A 56 3.56 19.54 -2.82
N SER A 57 3.40 20.54 -1.94
CA SER A 57 4.38 21.62 -1.69
C SER A 57 5.41 21.31 -0.59
N GLU A 58 5.44 20.11 0.00
CA GLU A 58 6.51 19.75 0.93
C GLU A 58 7.84 19.61 0.21
N SER A 59 8.93 20.11 0.83
CA SER A 59 10.24 19.99 0.18
C SER A 59 10.65 18.51 0.05
N ILE A 60 11.15 18.14 -1.11
CA ILE A 60 11.63 16.78 -1.44
C ILE A 60 12.62 16.29 -0.38
N GLU A 61 13.47 17.19 0.14
CA GLU A 61 14.44 16.88 1.16
C GLU A 61 13.80 16.45 2.49
N THR A 62 12.73 17.15 2.91
CA THR A 62 12.02 16.85 4.16
C THR A 62 11.39 15.46 4.11
N VAL A 63 10.73 15.13 3.02
CA VAL A 63 10.08 13.81 2.85
C VAL A 63 11.12 12.70 2.69
N ALA A 64 12.20 12.95 1.97
CA ALA A 64 13.31 12.00 1.84
C ALA A 64 13.97 11.72 3.19
N LEU A 65 14.17 12.75 4.02
CA LEU A 65 14.73 12.61 5.36
C LEU A 65 13.79 11.83 6.29
N GLN A 66 12.49 12.11 6.23
CA GLN A 66 11.49 11.37 7.01
C GLN A 66 11.41 9.89 6.59
N ALA A 67 11.44 9.60 5.29
CA ALA A 67 11.46 8.24 4.77
C ALA A 67 12.73 7.49 5.19
N TYR A 68 13.88 8.16 5.15
CA TYR A 68 15.15 7.59 5.61
C TYR A 68 15.13 7.28 7.11
N ALA A 69 14.65 8.22 7.95
CA ALA A 69 14.56 8.02 9.38
C ALA A 69 13.57 6.88 9.74
N ALA A 70 12.44 6.81 9.04
CA ALA A 70 11.46 5.73 9.21
C ALA A 70 12.06 4.37 8.83
N LYS A 71 12.83 4.31 7.74
CA LYS A 71 13.52 3.09 7.31
C LYS A 71 14.56 2.64 8.33
N LYS A 72 15.41 3.54 8.79
CA LYS A 72 16.43 3.23 9.79
C LYS A 72 15.80 2.64 11.06
N LYS A 73 14.73 3.26 11.54
CA LYS A 73 13.97 2.75 12.69
C LYS A 73 13.37 1.36 12.42
N LEU A 74 12.89 1.12 11.21
CA LEU A 74 12.37 -0.19 10.81
C LEU A 74 13.46 -1.27 10.81
N GLU A 75 14.67 -0.94 10.36
CA GLU A 75 15.81 -1.84 10.39
C GLU A 75 16.21 -2.21 11.83
N GLU A 76 16.20 -1.24 12.74
CA GLU A 76 16.40 -1.48 14.18
C GLU A 76 15.34 -2.42 14.75
N GLN A 77 14.07 -2.20 14.43
CA GLN A 77 12.97 -3.07 14.86
C GLN A 77 13.09 -4.49 14.30
N ARG A 78 13.49 -4.64 13.03
CA ARG A 78 13.76 -5.96 12.43
C ARG A 78 14.90 -6.69 13.14
N TYR A 79 15.94 -5.97 13.49
CA TYR A 79 17.06 -6.55 14.23
C TYR A 79 16.63 -7.02 15.62
N GLU A 80 15.91 -6.18 16.38
CA GLU A 80 15.36 -6.56 17.69
C GLU A 80 14.44 -7.79 17.57
N LEU A 81 13.53 -7.80 16.60
CA LEU A 81 12.61 -8.91 16.38
C LEU A 81 13.37 -10.20 16.05
N LYS A 82 14.41 -10.13 15.22
CA LYS A 82 15.29 -11.26 14.92
C LYS A 82 15.94 -11.81 16.19
N MET A 83 16.45 -10.95 17.05
CA MET A 83 17.05 -11.36 18.31
C MET A 83 16.04 -12.06 19.22
N PHE A 84 14.85 -11.52 19.37
CA PHE A 84 13.77 -12.14 20.18
C PHE A 84 13.38 -13.51 19.62
N LEU A 85 13.16 -13.61 18.32
CA LEU A 85 12.76 -14.87 17.67
C LEU A 85 13.84 -15.93 17.80
N ASN A 86 15.09 -15.58 17.58
CA ASN A 86 16.20 -16.52 17.73
C ASN A 86 16.34 -17.07 19.16
N LEU A 87 16.08 -16.22 20.16
CA LEU A 87 16.17 -16.63 21.56
C LEU A 87 15.00 -17.50 22.02
N THR A 88 13.79 -17.26 21.48
CA THR A 88 12.56 -17.90 21.96
C THR A 88 12.10 -19.08 21.11
N HIS A 89 12.30 -19.02 19.78
CA HIS A 89 11.76 -20.00 18.82
C HIS A 89 12.84 -20.59 17.89
N GLY A 90 14.10 -20.14 18.05
CA GLY A 90 15.21 -20.62 17.24
C GLY A 90 15.41 -19.85 15.93
N PRO A 91 16.54 -20.09 15.25
CA PRO A 91 16.98 -19.28 14.10
C PRO A 91 16.06 -19.37 12.88
N GLN A 92 15.29 -20.46 12.74
CA GLN A 92 14.39 -20.67 11.60
C GLN A 92 13.12 -19.80 11.69
N ALA A 93 12.70 -19.42 12.90
CA ALA A 93 11.49 -18.63 13.10
C ALA A 93 11.56 -17.24 12.46
N TYR A 94 12.75 -16.65 12.39
CA TYR A 94 12.92 -15.38 11.69
C TYR A 94 12.79 -15.52 10.17
N ASP A 95 13.27 -16.62 9.59
CA ASP A 95 13.16 -16.87 8.17
C ASP A 95 11.71 -17.15 7.76
N GLU A 96 10.95 -17.87 8.60
CA GLU A 96 9.50 -18.05 8.43
C GLU A 96 8.76 -16.71 8.47
N LEU A 97 9.14 -15.81 9.38
CA LEU A 97 8.60 -14.47 9.46
C LEU A 97 8.86 -13.67 8.16
N LEU A 98 10.07 -13.74 7.62
CA LEU A 98 10.42 -13.08 6.36
C LEU A 98 9.64 -13.63 5.16
N GLN A 99 9.41 -14.95 5.12
CA GLN A 99 8.57 -15.56 4.10
C GLN A 99 7.13 -15.08 4.19
N MET A 100 6.57 -14.99 5.40
CA MET A 100 5.23 -14.45 5.64
C MET A 100 5.13 -12.98 5.24
N GLU A 101 6.13 -12.15 5.57
CA GLU A 101 6.22 -10.76 5.10
C GLU A 101 6.21 -10.67 3.57
N GLY A 102 6.98 -11.52 2.91
CA GLY A 102 7.03 -11.61 1.45
C GLY A 102 5.68 -11.97 0.82
N GLN A 103 4.93 -12.88 1.43
CA GLN A 103 3.58 -13.25 0.99
C GLN A 103 2.59 -12.09 1.16
N ILE A 104 2.56 -11.44 2.32
CA ILE A 104 1.70 -10.28 2.60
C ILE A 104 1.99 -9.16 1.58
N ARG A 105 3.26 -8.91 1.28
CA ARG A 105 3.67 -7.90 0.28
C ARG A 105 3.16 -8.23 -1.13
N LYS A 106 3.26 -9.50 -1.55
CA LYS A 106 2.73 -9.97 -2.85
C LYS A 106 1.20 -9.85 -2.92
N ASP A 107 0.50 -10.20 -1.86
CA ASP A 107 -0.96 -10.14 -1.82
C ASP A 107 -1.47 -8.69 -1.82
N ARG A 108 -0.78 -7.78 -1.14
CA ARG A 108 -1.06 -6.34 -1.23
C ARG A 108 -0.87 -5.81 -2.65
N GLN A 109 0.23 -6.18 -3.31
CA GLN A 109 0.46 -5.79 -4.71
C GLN A 109 -0.67 -6.29 -5.61
N LYS A 110 -1.07 -7.56 -5.50
CA LYS A 110 -2.19 -8.12 -6.27
C LYS A 110 -3.48 -7.33 -6.07
N ARG A 111 -3.81 -6.95 -4.83
CA ARG A 111 -5.02 -6.14 -4.52
C ARG A 111 -4.95 -4.76 -5.16
N VAL A 112 -3.79 -4.10 -5.11
CA VAL A 112 -3.60 -2.78 -5.74
C VAL A 112 -3.75 -2.89 -7.25
N TYR A 113 -3.16 -3.90 -7.91
CA TYR A 113 -3.33 -4.14 -9.35
C TYR A 113 -4.77 -4.47 -9.72
N ALA A 114 -5.48 -5.25 -8.92
CA ALA A 114 -6.89 -5.54 -9.16
C ALA A 114 -7.76 -4.29 -9.08
N GLN A 115 -7.52 -3.42 -8.11
CA GLN A 115 -8.24 -2.15 -7.98
C GLN A 115 -7.94 -1.18 -9.15
N GLN A 116 -6.68 -1.12 -9.60
CA GLN A 116 -6.31 -0.32 -10.77
C GLN A 116 -6.98 -0.80 -12.04
N LYS A 117 -7.00 -2.12 -12.27
CA LYS A 117 -7.74 -2.71 -13.41
C LYS A 117 -9.22 -2.40 -13.39
N LEU A 118 -9.87 -2.53 -12.23
CA LEU A 118 -11.29 -2.18 -12.08
C LEU A 118 -11.55 -0.69 -12.40
N ARG A 119 -10.71 0.21 -11.92
CA ARG A 119 -10.84 1.65 -12.22
C ARG A 119 -10.66 1.95 -13.71
N GLN A 120 -9.72 1.29 -14.38
CA GLN A 120 -9.54 1.42 -15.82
C GLN A 120 -10.75 0.91 -16.59
N GLN A 121 -11.28 -0.28 -16.25
CA GLN A 121 -12.46 -0.84 -16.89
C GLN A 121 -13.71 0.03 -16.72
N ILE A 122 -13.90 0.63 -15.54
CA ILE A 122 -15.00 1.56 -15.28
C ILE A 122 -14.82 2.84 -16.12
N GLY A 123 -13.59 3.38 -16.18
CA GLY A 123 -13.28 4.56 -16.99
C GLY A 123 -13.56 4.33 -18.49
N ASP A 124 -13.12 3.20 -19.02
CA ASP A 124 -13.34 2.83 -20.42
C ASP A 124 -14.83 2.58 -20.70
N GLY A 125 -15.55 1.95 -19.78
CA GLY A 125 -16.99 1.73 -19.90
C GLY A 125 -17.79 3.04 -19.91
N ILE A 126 -17.44 4.00 -19.05
CA ILE A 126 -18.09 5.32 -19.05
C ILE A 126 -17.78 6.08 -20.34
N ALA A 127 -16.55 6.04 -20.83
CA ALA A 127 -16.17 6.71 -22.07
C ALA A 127 -16.95 6.16 -23.28
N ILE A 128 -17.08 4.84 -23.38
CA ILE A 128 -17.88 4.18 -24.42
C ILE A 128 -19.36 4.57 -24.31
N PHE A 129 -19.91 4.58 -23.11
CA PHE A 129 -21.31 4.95 -22.88
C PHE A 129 -21.59 6.40 -23.29
N VAL A 130 -20.71 7.34 -22.95
CA VAL A 130 -20.84 8.75 -23.34
C VAL A 130 -20.76 8.89 -24.88
N LEU A 131 -19.86 8.15 -25.53
CA LEU A 131 -19.68 8.19 -26.98
C LEU A 131 -20.93 7.67 -27.70
N VAL A 132 -21.50 6.57 -27.25
CA VAL A 132 -22.75 6.01 -27.79
C VAL A 132 -23.92 6.97 -27.57
N PHE A 133 -24.02 7.59 -26.38
CA PHE A 133 -25.07 8.56 -26.09
C PHE A 133 -24.98 9.81 -26.95
N LEU A 134 -23.79 10.32 -27.25
CA LEU A 134 -23.57 11.44 -28.15
C LEU A 134 -23.95 11.11 -29.63
N LEU A 135 -23.61 9.88 -30.06
CA LEU A 135 -23.98 9.43 -31.41
C LEU A 135 -25.49 9.31 -31.60
N PHE A 136 -26.16 8.63 -30.67
CA PHE A 136 -27.63 8.44 -30.76
C PHE A 136 -28.41 9.73 -30.49
N GLY A 137 -27.96 10.54 -29.50
CA GLY A 137 -28.55 11.84 -29.22
C GLY A 137 -28.38 12.84 -30.36
N GLY A 138 -27.21 12.87 -31.00
CA GLY A 138 -26.93 13.71 -32.16
C GLY A 138 -27.78 13.34 -33.38
N LEU A 139 -27.90 12.06 -33.68
CA LEU A 139 -28.75 11.56 -34.77
C LEU A 139 -30.25 11.84 -34.49
N GLY A 140 -30.71 11.70 -33.27
CA GLY A 140 -32.08 12.03 -32.88
C GLY A 140 -32.42 13.50 -33.03
N LEU A 141 -31.49 14.40 -32.65
CA LEU A 141 -31.62 15.84 -32.86
C LEU A 141 -31.67 16.24 -34.35
N LEU A 142 -30.81 15.66 -35.17
CA LEU A 142 -30.81 15.90 -36.59
C LEU A 142 -32.09 15.41 -37.27
N GLY A 143 -32.61 14.24 -36.89
CA GLY A 143 -33.88 13.72 -37.38
C GLY A 143 -35.07 14.59 -36.98
N TRP A 144 -35.06 15.08 -35.73
CA TRP A 144 -36.13 15.99 -35.26
C TRP A 144 -36.10 17.36 -35.94
N LEU A 145 -34.89 17.93 -36.18
CA LEU A 145 -34.73 19.16 -36.93
C LEU A 145 -35.19 19.03 -38.39
N TRP A 146 -34.94 17.90 -38.99
CA TRP A 146 -35.37 17.63 -40.39
C TRP A 146 -36.91 17.54 -40.48
N LEU A 147 -37.56 16.85 -39.52
CA LEU A 147 -38.99 16.76 -39.43
C LEU A 147 -39.72 18.06 -39.08
N ALA A 148 -39.06 18.94 -38.30
CA ALA A 148 -39.61 20.24 -37.93
C ALA A 148 -39.47 21.32 -38.99
N ASN A 149 -38.71 21.06 -40.07
CA ASN A 149 -38.48 21.98 -41.17
C ASN A 149 -39.30 21.67 -42.46
N GLU A 150 -40.18 20.62 -42.38
CA GLU A 150 -41.26 20.36 -43.38
C GLU A 150 -42.58 20.97 -42.92
#